data_bb82ce8dc970af9c315b08d76dcdeb17
#
_entry.id   bb82ce8dc970af9c315b08d76dcdeb17
#
_cell.length_a   1.000
_cell.length_b   1.000
_cell.length_c   1.000
_cell.angle_alpha   90.00
_cell.angle_beta   90.00
_cell.angle_gamma   90.00
#
_symmetry.space_group_name_H-M   'P 1'
#
loop_
_entity.id
_entity.type
_entity.pdbx_description
1 polymer ?
#
loop_
_entity_poly.entity_id
_entity_poly.type
_entity_poly.pdbx_seq_one_letter_code
_entity_poly.pdbx_strand_id
1 'polypeptide(L)'
;NIAPAYRWFFPGHKYDPNEVIPEYDRNNRKDYFAIQELLPYTHVNNLETDLYRYTCLSIRSGKKYVNVLHNKKTQRNIVFHKTKEGVIFTPYVLNDSIALGPIEPWRKKEEYLNEQVLDDENNQILNQLTEDSNPILIEYI
;
A
#
# COMPACT_ATOMS: atom_id res chain seq x y z
N ASN A 1 9.89 22.19 17.62
CA ASN A 1 9.98 20.74 17.83
C ASN A 1 8.81 20.08 17.10
N ILE A 2 9.11 19.34 16.04
CA ILE A 2 8.12 18.51 15.34
C ILE A 2 8.16 17.15 16.03
N ALA A 3 7.13 16.83 16.80
CA ALA A 3 6.96 15.50 17.37
C ALA A 3 6.25 14.61 16.34
N PRO A 4 6.68 13.35 16.14
CA PRO A 4 5.94 12.43 15.26
C PRO A 4 4.55 12.18 15.85
N ALA A 5 3.50 12.38 15.04
CA ALA A 5 2.12 12.16 15.46
C ALA A 5 1.84 10.67 15.75
N TYR A 6 2.60 9.76 15.13
CA TYR A 6 2.43 8.31 15.26
C TYR A 6 3.76 7.57 15.19
N ARG A 7 3.85 6.48 15.93
CA ARG A 7 4.98 5.56 15.92
C ARG A 7 4.47 4.16 15.66
N TRP A 8 4.93 3.55 14.56
CA TRP A 8 4.70 2.14 14.29
C TRP A 8 5.75 1.30 15.01
N PHE A 9 5.32 0.28 15.72
CA PHE A 9 6.20 -0.66 16.40
C PHE A 9 6.04 -2.05 15.77
N PHE A 10 7.15 -2.58 15.28
CA PHE A 10 7.21 -3.92 14.67
C PHE A 10 8.07 -4.81 15.58
N PRO A 11 7.45 -5.69 16.38
CA PRO A 11 8.19 -6.58 17.26
C PRO A 11 9.08 -7.52 16.44
N GLY A 12 10.32 -7.75 16.89
CA GLY A 12 11.29 -8.61 16.22
C GLY A 12 12.23 -7.92 15.24
N HIS A 13 12.03 -6.67 14.92
CA HIS A 13 12.96 -5.85 14.15
C HIS A 13 13.57 -4.78 15.04
N LYS A 14 14.77 -5.04 15.55
CA LYS A 14 15.59 -4.00 16.16
C LYS A 14 16.27 -3.24 15.01
N TYR A 15 15.77 -2.07 14.73
CA TYR A 15 16.42 -1.12 13.85
C TYR A 15 16.91 0.04 14.68
N ASP A 16 18.22 0.19 14.79
CA ASP A 16 18.83 1.39 15.32
C ASP A 16 19.25 2.27 14.11
N PRO A 17 18.58 3.40 13.90
CA PRO A 17 18.95 4.29 12.82
C PRO A 17 20.40 4.78 12.92
N ASN A 18 21.00 4.80 14.12
CA ASN A 18 22.38 5.25 14.31
C ASN A 18 23.42 4.20 13.90
N GLU A 19 23.06 2.91 13.91
CA GLU A 19 23.94 1.83 13.47
C GLU A 19 23.97 1.65 11.94
N VAL A 20 22.95 2.13 11.24
CA VAL A 20 22.70 1.73 9.84
C VAL A 20 22.79 2.89 8.86
N ILE A 21 22.80 4.13 9.31
CA ILE A 21 22.91 5.28 8.42
C ILE A 21 24.37 5.79 8.47
N PRO A 22 25.26 5.34 7.56
CA PRO A 22 26.48 6.07 7.30
C PRO A 22 26.11 7.48 6.84
N GLU A 23 27.03 8.43 6.88
CA GLU A 23 26.80 9.78 6.39
C GLU A 23 26.07 9.78 5.05
N TYR A 24 24.77 10.07 5.12
CA TYR A 24 23.81 9.89 4.02
C TYR A 24 23.74 11.17 3.20
N ASP A 25 24.16 11.10 1.97
CA ASP A 25 23.91 12.16 1.01
C ASP A 25 22.54 11.95 0.35
N ARG A 26 21.56 12.77 0.76
CA ARG A 26 20.19 12.76 0.20
C ARG A 26 20.13 13.00 -1.30
N ASN A 27 21.17 13.58 -1.88
CA ASN A 27 21.26 13.87 -3.31
C ASN A 27 21.86 12.71 -4.09
N ASN A 28 22.41 11.70 -3.41
CA ASN A 28 22.98 10.52 -4.04
C ASN A 28 21.92 9.40 -4.15
N ARG A 29 21.44 9.18 -5.36
CA ARG A 29 20.42 8.16 -5.65
C ARG A 29 20.87 6.73 -5.27
N LYS A 30 22.16 6.44 -5.32
CA LYS A 30 22.70 5.11 -4.94
C LYS A 30 22.57 4.90 -3.42
N ASP A 31 22.87 5.93 -2.63
CA ASP A 31 22.78 5.85 -1.17
C ASP A 31 21.33 5.70 -0.72
N TYR A 32 20.38 6.37 -1.42
CA TYR A 32 18.96 6.21 -1.17
C TYR A 32 18.48 4.77 -1.36
N PHE A 33 18.88 4.10 -2.45
CA PHE A 33 18.50 2.70 -2.67
C PHE A 33 19.19 1.75 -1.70
N ALA A 34 20.48 1.97 -1.39
CA ALA A 34 21.21 1.17 -0.41
C ALA A 34 20.55 1.22 0.97
N ILE A 35 20.06 2.39 1.39
CA ILE A 35 19.32 2.51 2.65
C ILE A 35 17.98 1.80 2.59
N GLN A 36 17.24 1.90 1.48
CA GLN A 36 15.97 1.20 1.34
C GLN A 36 16.14 -0.33 1.45
N GLU A 37 17.26 -0.87 0.97
CA GLU A 37 17.56 -2.30 1.09
C GLU A 37 17.86 -2.72 2.54
N LEU A 38 18.40 -1.82 3.35
CA LEU A 38 18.69 -2.07 4.76
C LEU A 38 17.46 -1.94 5.65
N LEU A 39 16.46 -1.16 5.23
CA LEU A 39 15.22 -1.02 5.98
C LEU A 39 14.38 -2.30 5.90
N PRO A 40 13.87 -2.80 7.02
CA PRO A 40 12.98 -3.96 7.01
C PRO A 40 11.67 -3.67 6.26
N TYR A 41 11.29 -2.40 6.15
CA TYR A 41 10.12 -1.93 5.43
C TYR A 41 10.28 -0.45 5.05
N THR A 42 9.59 -0.05 3.98
CA THR A 42 9.47 1.33 3.53
C THR A 42 8.00 1.71 3.36
N HIS A 43 7.68 2.97 3.64
CA HIS A 43 6.34 3.48 3.38
C HIS A 43 6.15 3.69 1.88
N VAL A 44 5.07 3.14 1.35
CA VAL A 44 4.69 3.30 -0.07
C VAL A 44 3.58 4.32 -0.20
N ASN A 45 2.57 4.24 0.67
CA ASN A 45 1.42 5.13 0.65
C ASN A 45 0.87 5.33 2.07
N ASN A 46 0.36 6.53 2.33
CA ASN A 46 -0.33 6.87 3.56
C ASN A 46 -1.57 7.71 3.23
N LEU A 47 -2.71 7.29 3.72
CA LEU A 47 -3.98 8.01 3.61
C LEU A 47 -4.60 8.16 4.99
N GLU A 48 -5.32 9.23 5.20
CA GLU A 48 -5.95 9.50 6.48
C GLU A 48 -7.32 10.11 6.29
N THR A 49 -8.28 9.63 7.10
CA THR A 49 -9.63 10.16 7.23
C THR A 49 -9.90 10.50 8.69
N ASP A 50 -11.10 10.92 9.02
CA ASP A 50 -11.48 11.15 10.41
C ASP A 50 -11.48 9.85 11.23
N LEU A 51 -11.91 8.74 10.64
CA LEU A 51 -12.03 7.43 11.31
C LEU A 51 -10.83 6.52 11.12
N TYR A 52 -10.13 6.63 9.99
CA TYR A 52 -9.11 5.66 9.60
C TYR A 52 -7.77 6.31 9.29
N ARG A 53 -6.71 5.55 9.53
CA ARG A 53 -5.40 5.77 8.95
C ARG A 53 -4.99 4.50 8.20
N TYR A 54 -4.69 4.67 6.94
CA TYR A 54 -4.16 3.62 6.08
C TYR A 54 -2.67 3.84 5.82
N THR A 55 -1.92 2.76 5.83
CA THR A 55 -0.50 2.75 5.46
C THR A 55 -0.21 1.49 4.66
N CYS A 56 0.41 1.67 3.50
CA CYS A 56 1.01 0.57 2.74
C CYS A 56 2.51 0.55 2.98
N LEU A 57 3.02 -0.60 3.37
CA LEU A 57 4.43 -0.85 3.62
C LEU A 57 4.97 -1.83 2.58
N SER A 58 6.11 -1.51 1.98
CA SER A 58 6.93 -2.45 1.21
C SER A 58 7.92 -3.13 2.14
N ILE A 59 7.95 -4.45 2.12
CA ILE A 59 8.88 -5.26 2.91
C ILE A 59 9.99 -5.77 1.98
N ARG A 60 11.26 -5.58 2.41
CA ARG A 60 12.45 -6.05 1.70
C ARG A 60 12.48 -5.65 0.23
N SER A 61 12.65 -4.37 -0.01
CA SER A 61 12.86 -3.80 -1.36
C SER A 61 11.75 -4.13 -2.37
N GLY A 62 10.49 -3.99 -1.95
CA GLY A 62 9.35 -4.07 -2.85
C GLY A 62 8.88 -5.48 -3.20
N LYS A 63 9.46 -6.53 -2.62
CA LYS A 63 9.04 -7.91 -2.91
C LYS A 63 7.71 -8.31 -2.25
N LYS A 64 7.32 -7.64 -1.19
CA LYS A 64 6.05 -7.88 -0.50
C LYS A 64 5.45 -6.57 0.00
N TYR A 65 4.16 -6.40 -0.19
CA TYR A 65 3.40 -5.28 0.34
C TYR A 65 2.50 -5.74 1.49
N VAL A 66 2.40 -4.89 2.49
CA VAL A 66 1.52 -5.09 3.64
C VAL A 66 0.69 -3.85 3.83
N ASN A 67 -0.62 -4.03 3.91
CA ASN A 67 -1.56 -2.97 4.19
C ASN A 67 -1.87 -2.96 5.69
N VAL A 68 -1.88 -1.78 6.28
CA VAL A 68 -2.26 -1.57 7.67
C VAL A 68 -3.36 -0.52 7.71
N LEU A 69 -4.53 -0.90 8.18
CA LEU A 69 -5.66 -0.01 8.40
C LEU A 69 -5.87 0.14 9.91
N HIS A 70 -5.65 1.34 10.42
CA HIS A 70 -5.86 1.70 11.82
C HIS A 70 -7.20 2.41 11.99
N ASN A 71 -8.08 1.87 12.82
CA ASN A 71 -9.31 2.54 13.20
C ASN A 71 -9.04 3.43 14.43
N LYS A 72 -9.16 4.73 14.26
CA LYS A 72 -8.85 5.74 15.28
C LYS A 72 -9.82 5.71 16.47
N LYS A 73 -11.06 5.31 16.24
CA LYS A 73 -12.09 5.23 17.28
C LYS A 73 -11.90 4.01 18.18
N THR A 74 -11.65 2.85 17.57
CA THR A 74 -11.50 1.59 18.32
C THR A 74 -10.07 1.27 18.69
N GLN A 75 -9.10 2.02 18.17
CA GLN A 75 -7.65 1.81 18.33
C GLN A 75 -7.18 0.42 17.84
N ARG A 76 -7.93 -0.18 16.91
CA ARG A 76 -7.62 -1.48 16.33
C ARG A 76 -6.88 -1.33 15.01
N ASN A 77 -5.94 -2.25 14.77
CA ASN A 77 -5.23 -2.38 13.52
C ASN A 77 -5.71 -3.63 12.79
N ILE A 78 -5.93 -3.50 11.49
CA ILE A 78 -6.11 -4.61 10.57
C ILE A 78 -4.88 -4.65 9.67
N VAL A 79 -4.21 -5.79 9.61
CA VAL A 79 -3.03 -6.00 8.78
C VAL A 79 -3.35 -7.07 7.75
N PHE A 80 -3.17 -6.75 6.47
CA PHE A 80 -3.56 -7.65 5.39
C PHE A 80 -2.71 -7.45 4.13
N HIS A 81 -2.65 -8.45 3.28
CA HIS A 81 -2.01 -8.39 1.96
C HIS A 81 -3.04 -8.18 0.84
N LYS A 82 -4.18 -8.83 0.96
CA LYS A 82 -5.30 -8.77 0.04
C LYS A 82 -6.59 -8.59 0.82
N THR A 83 -7.63 -8.14 0.16
CA THR A 83 -8.99 -8.12 0.73
C THR A 83 -9.45 -9.55 1.02
N LYS A 84 -10.59 -9.69 1.69
CA LYS A 84 -11.20 -11.00 1.95
C LYS A 84 -11.53 -11.77 0.67
N GLU A 85 -11.86 -11.04 -0.38
CA GLU A 85 -12.17 -11.54 -1.72
C GLU A 85 -10.92 -11.90 -2.54
N GLY A 86 -9.71 -11.70 -1.99
CA GLY A 86 -8.46 -11.98 -2.67
C GLY A 86 -7.93 -10.86 -3.57
N VAL A 87 -8.56 -9.70 -3.54
CA VAL A 87 -8.19 -8.53 -4.36
C VAL A 87 -7.03 -7.76 -3.72
N ILE A 88 -6.09 -7.28 -4.52
CA ILE A 88 -5.03 -6.38 -4.05
C ILE A 88 -5.64 -5.03 -3.70
N PHE A 89 -5.29 -4.50 -2.54
CA PHE A 89 -5.79 -3.22 -2.05
C PHE A 89 -4.72 -2.14 -2.21
N THR A 90 -4.94 -1.22 -3.15
CA THR A 90 -4.01 -0.13 -3.48
C THR A 90 -4.74 1.21 -3.61
N PRO A 91 -5.38 1.71 -2.56
CA PRO A 91 -6.14 2.94 -2.64
C PRO A 91 -5.24 4.15 -2.83
N TYR A 92 -5.68 5.11 -3.64
CA TYR A 92 -5.11 6.44 -3.77
C TYR A 92 -5.97 7.50 -3.08
N VAL A 93 -7.26 7.19 -2.93
CA VAL A 93 -8.22 8.01 -2.19
C VAL A 93 -8.88 7.12 -1.17
N LEU A 94 -9.07 7.64 0.00
CA LEU A 94 -9.79 6.99 1.10
C LEU A 94 -10.70 8.01 1.77
N ASN A 95 -11.95 7.66 1.97
CA ASN A 95 -12.84 8.32 2.91
C ASN A 95 -13.35 7.29 3.94
N ASP A 96 -14.29 7.68 4.79
CA ASP A 96 -14.76 6.79 5.87
C ASP A 96 -15.62 5.61 5.39
N SER A 97 -16.01 5.58 4.12
CA SER A 97 -16.91 4.57 3.55
C SER A 97 -16.33 3.87 2.31
N ILE A 98 -15.49 4.55 1.56
CA ILE A 98 -15.05 4.13 0.22
C ILE A 98 -13.55 4.32 0.10
N ALA A 99 -12.88 3.38 -0.56
CA ALA A 99 -11.53 3.54 -1.06
C ALA A 99 -11.52 3.43 -2.58
N LEU A 100 -10.75 4.30 -3.25
CA LEU A 100 -10.59 4.28 -4.71
C LEU A 100 -9.12 4.05 -5.06
N GLY A 101 -8.86 3.17 -6.01
CA GLY A 101 -7.52 2.91 -6.51
C GLY A 101 -7.49 2.62 -8.00
N PRO A 102 -6.44 3.05 -8.74
CA PRO A 102 -6.28 2.72 -10.14
C PRO A 102 -5.75 1.30 -10.30
N ILE A 103 -6.19 0.65 -11.37
CA ILE A 103 -5.54 -0.54 -11.90
C ILE A 103 -4.99 -0.22 -13.28
N GLU A 104 -3.70 -0.46 -13.42
CA GLU A 104 -3.01 -0.35 -14.70
C GLU A 104 -3.32 -1.57 -15.56
N PRO A 105 -3.79 -1.41 -16.82
CA PRO A 105 -4.22 -2.53 -17.67
C PRO A 105 -3.12 -3.55 -17.98
N TRP A 106 -1.85 -3.12 -18.01
CA TRP A 106 -0.69 -3.97 -18.25
C TRP A 106 -0.35 -4.90 -17.07
N ARG A 107 -0.91 -4.63 -15.87
CA ARG A 107 -0.77 -5.55 -14.75
C ARG A 107 -1.70 -6.73 -14.95
N LYS A 108 -1.21 -7.92 -14.64
CA LYS A 108 -2.00 -9.16 -14.79
C LYS A 108 -3.32 -9.05 -14.02
N LYS A 109 -4.43 -9.19 -14.73
CA LYS A 109 -5.78 -9.11 -14.16
C LYS A 109 -5.96 -10.04 -12.96
N GLU A 110 -5.41 -11.25 -13.05
CA GLU A 110 -5.48 -12.30 -12.01
C GLU A 110 -4.82 -11.90 -10.68
N GLU A 111 -3.88 -10.95 -10.70
CA GLU A 111 -3.24 -10.46 -9.47
C GLU A 111 -4.09 -9.43 -8.73
N TYR A 112 -5.00 -8.76 -9.42
CA TYR A 112 -5.73 -7.60 -8.89
C TYR A 112 -7.21 -7.83 -8.70
N LEU A 113 -7.83 -8.69 -9.50
CA LEU A 113 -9.27 -8.89 -9.49
C LEU A 113 -9.62 -10.37 -9.47
N ASN A 114 -10.54 -10.71 -8.59
CA ASN A 114 -11.23 -11.97 -8.61
C ASN A 114 -12.54 -11.77 -9.39
N GLU A 115 -12.73 -12.43 -10.52
CA GLU A 115 -13.93 -12.34 -11.37
C GLU A 115 -15.24 -12.59 -10.59
N GLN A 116 -15.18 -13.32 -9.48
CA GLN A 116 -16.34 -13.59 -8.62
C GLN A 116 -16.82 -12.37 -7.82
N VAL A 117 -16.03 -11.30 -7.76
CA VAL A 117 -16.35 -10.08 -6.99
C VAL A 117 -17.02 -9.02 -7.85
N LEU A 118 -16.85 -9.12 -9.17
CA LEU A 118 -17.40 -8.18 -10.12
C LEU A 118 -18.73 -8.71 -10.67
N ASP A 119 -19.65 -7.80 -10.92
CA ASP A 119 -20.85 -8.13 -11.71
C ASP A 119 -20.49 -8.35 -13.19
N ASP A 120 -21.48 -8.81 -13.97
CA ASP A 120 -21.29 -9.17 -15.38
C ASP A 120 -20.86 -7.97 -16.24
N GLU A 121 -21.34 -6.75 -15.95
CA GLU A 121 -21.01 -5.54 -16.66
C GLU A 121 -19.54 -5.16 -16.44
N ASN A 122 -19.09 -5.15 -15.19
CA ASN A 122 -17.70 -4.86 -14.83
C ASN A 122 -16.74 -5.95 -15.32
N ASN A 123 -17.16 -7.20 -15.33
CA ASN A 123 -16.39 -8.30 -15.94
C ASN A 123 -16.24 -8.11 -17.46
N GLN A 124 -17.28 -7.67 -18.17
CA GLN A 124 -17.19 -7.37 -19.60
C GLN A 124 -16.22 -6.22 -19.88
N ILE A 125 -16.27 -5.14 -19.09
CA ILE A 125 -15.32 -4.02 -19.20
C ILE A 125 -13.89 -4.52 -18.99
N LEU A 126 -13.66 -5.29 -17.95
CA LEU A 126 -12.34 -5.82 -17.64
C LEU A 126 -11.78 -6.70 -18.76
N ASN A 127 -12.63 -7.53 -19.38
CA ASN A 127 -12.24 -8.42 -20.46
C ASN A 127 -11.91 -7.70 -21.79
N GLN A 128 -12.40 -6.49 -21.98
CA GLN A 128 -12.10 -5.65 -23.13
C GLN A 128 -10.81 -4.83 -22.99
N LEU A 129 -10.20 -4.80 -21.79
CA LEU A 129 -8.97 -4.04 -21.57
C LEU A 129 -7.80 -4.68 -22.31
N THR A 130 -7.03 -3.83 -22.98
CA THR A 130 -5.74 -4.14 -23.60
C THR A 130 -4.62 -3.47 -22.81
N GLU A 131 -3.37 -3.79 -23.11
CA GLU A 131 -2.21 -3.13 -22.47
C GLU A 131 -2.17 -1.62 -22.75
N ASP A 132 -2.73 -1.19 -23.87
CA ASP A 132 -2.80 0.22 -24.29
C ASP A 132 -4.04 0.95 -23.75
N SER A 133 -4.90 0.27 -23.01
CA SER A 133 -6.10 0.91 -22.42
C SER A 133 -5.70 1.87 -21.30
N ASN A 134 -6.55 2.88 -21.06
CA ASN A 134 -6.38 3.75 -19.91
C ASN A 134 -6.54 2.97 -18.60
N PRO A 135 -5.90 3.40 -17.52
CA PRO A 135 -6.13 2.84 -16.18
C PRO A 135 -7.62 2.88 -15.82
N ILE A 136 -8.10 1.85 -15.18
CA ILE A 136 -9.45 1.80 -14.62
C ILE A 136 -9.42 2.16 -13.14
N LEU A 137 -10.52 2.74 -12.66
CA LEU A 137 -10.70 3.06 -11.26
C LEU A 137 -11.49 1.94 -10.59
N ILE A 138 -10.95 1.40 -9.50
CA ILE A 138 -11.63 0.42 -8.65
C ILE A 138 -12.14 1.12 -7.41
N GLU A 139 -13.37 0.84 -7.09
CA GLU A 139 -14.00 1.19 -5.83
C GLU A 139 -14.03 -0.03 -4.90
N TYR A 140 -13.47 0.16 -3.70
CA TYR A 140 -13.52 -0.82 -2.61
C TYR A 140 -14.57 -0.34 -1.60
N ILE A 141 -15.62 -1.13 -1.41
CA ILE A 141 -16.76 -0.83 -0.52
C ILE A 141 -16.63 -1.60 0.79
#